data_d805edb648ea3d9d2b90d50e30841cea
#
_entry.id   d805edb648ea3d9d2b90d50e30841cea
#
_cell.length_a   1.000
_cell.length_b   1.000
_cell.length_c   1.000
_cell.angle_alpha   90.00
_cell.angle_beta   90.00
_cell.angle_gamma   90.00
#
_symmetry.space_group_name_H-M   'P 1'
#
loop_
_entity.id
_entity.type
_entity.pdbx_description
1 polymer ?
#
loop_
_entity_poly.entity_id
_entity_poly.type
_entity_poly.pdbx_seq_one_letter_code
_entity_poly.pdbx_strand_id
1 'polypeptide(L)'
;MAVNTALKRPDLVEHVIADSFDGRTLHEGFVENLRKEREHAKQDHGARQFYEWCQGEDWEKVVDLNTQALITCAINKTPLFCKPLESLDTPILFMGSLEDDMCRQDMLEEYKEMDRLVGNGKIYMFETGGHPAVLSDAESAARVITDFLNGQSLN
;
A
#
# COMPACT_ATOMS: atom_id res chain seq x y z
N MET A 1 1.15 1.39 -6.95
CA MET A 1 1.94 1.89 -8.12
C MET A 1 3.21 1.07 -8.32
N ALA A 2 4.04 0.80 -7.31
CA ALA A 2 5.31 0.06 -7.44
C ALA A 2 5.18 -1.31 -8.14
N VAL A 3 4.25 -2.16 -7.71
CA VAL A 3 3.98 -3.46 -8.32
C VAL A 3 3.68 -3.34 -9.82
N ASN A 4 2.82 -2.38 -10.20
CA ASN A 4 2.48 -2.16 -11.61
C ASN A 4 3.67 -1.67 -12.46
N THR A 5 4.62 -0.95 -11.84
CA THR A 5 5.87 -0.57 -12.52
C THR A 5 6.73 -1.81 -12.77
N ALA A 6 6.91 -2.66 -11.76
CA ALA A 6 7.66 -3.91 -11.91
C ALA A 6 7.03 -4.87 -12.93
N LEU A 7 5.69 -5.00 -12.93
CA LEU A 7 4.97 -5.81 -13.92
C LEU A 7 5.11 -5.30 -15.36
N LYS A 8 5.25 -3.96 -15.55
CA LYS A 8 5.39 -3.37 -16.89
C LYS A 8 6.83 -3.23 -17.35
N ARG A 9 7.72 -2.91 -16.41
CA ARG A 9 9.12 -2.59 -16.66
C ARG A 9 10.04 -3.28 -15.65
N PRO A 10 10.09 -4.63 -15.64
CA PRO A 10 10.96 -5.37 -14.73
C PRO A 10 12.45 -5.02 -14.93
N ASP A 11 12.82 -4.53 -16.11
CA ASP A 11 14.16 -4.05 -16.43
C ASP A 11 14.59 -2.80 -15.62
N LEU A 12 13.65 -2.09 -14.99
CA LEU A 12 13.90 -0.89 -14.20
C LEU A 12 13.74 -1.09 -12.68
N VAL A 13 13.30 -2.27 -12.26
CA VAL A 13 12.93 -2.49 -10.85
C VAL A 13 13.64 -3.73 -10.31
N GLU A 14 14.57 -3.54 -9.39
CA GLU A 14 15.31 -4.63 -8.77
C GLU A 14 14.53 -5.27 -7.61
N HIS A 15 13.80 -4.47 -6.83
CA HIS A 15 12.98 -4.92 -5.70
C HIS A 15 11.71 -4.09 -5.57
N VAL A 16 10.67 -4.68 -5.03
CA VAL A 16 9.41 -3.98 -4.70
C VAL A 16 9.17 -4.05 -3.20
N ILE A 17 8.89 -2.89 -2.59
CA ILE A 17 8.35 -2.80 -1.24
C ILE A 17 6.90 -2.33 -1.38
N ALA A 18 5.97 -3.16 -0.95
CA ALA A 18 4.54 -2.87 -1.00
C ALA A 18 4.00 -2.83 0.44
N ASP A 19 3.80 -1.61 0.94
CA ASP A 19 3.41 -1.35 2.32
C ASP A 19 1.96 -0.91 2.41
N SER A 20 1.24 -1.47 3.37
CA SER A 20 -0.10 -1.02 3.82
C SER A 20 -1.07 -0.78 2.66
N PHE A 21 -1.45 -1.84 1.96
CA PHE A 21 -2.38 -1.75 0.82
C PHE A 21 -3.35 -2.94 0.76
N ASP A 22 -4.46 -2.74 0.11
CA ASP A 22 -5.58 -3.69 0.08
C ASP A 22 -5.35 -4.98 -0.74
N GLY A 23 -4.21 -5.10 -1.43
CA GLY A 23 -3.91 -6.27 -2.24
C GLY A 23 -4.46 -6.19 -3.67
N ARG A 24 -5.12 -7.24 -4.15
CA ARG A 24 -5.56 -7.39 -5.55
C ARG A 24 -6.74 -6.49 -5.92
N THR A 25 -7.59 -6.19 -4.95
CA THR A 25 -8.77 -5.31 -5.10
C THR A 25 -8.98 -4.52 -3.82
N LEU A 26 -9.64 -3.38 -3.91
CA LEU A 26 -10.07 -2.62 -2.73
C LEU A 26 -11.15 -3.39 -1.97
N HIS A 27 -11.09 -3.39 -0.64
CA HIS A 27 -12.00 -4.13 0.22
C HIS A 27 -13.40 -3.49 0.28
N GLU A 28 -14.38 -4.22 0.80
CA GLU A 28 -15.80 -3.79 0.81
C GLU A 28 -16.04 -2.50 1.62
N GLY A 29 -15.31 -2.30 2.73
CA GLY A 29 -15.39 -1.09 3.58
C GLY A 29 -14.56 0.09 3.09
N PHE A 30 -13.75 -0.07 2.03
CA PHE A 30 -12.77 0.92 1.59
C PHE A 30 -13.38 2.31 1.34
N VAL A 31 -14.53 2.39 0.67
CA VAL A 31 -15.17 3.68 0.34
C VAL A 31 -15.57 4.44 1.60
N GLU A 32 -16.06 3.74 2.62
CA GLU A 32 -16.45 4.34 3.88
C GLU A 32 -15.22 4.84 4.65
N ASN A 33 -14.18 4.02 4.74
CA ASN A 33 -12.92 4.39 5.38
C ASN A 33 -12.28 5.59 4.71
N LEU A 34 -12.18 5.57 3.38
CA LEU A 34 -11.64 6.69 2.60
C LEU A 34 -12.41 8.00 2.85
N ARG A 35 -13.75 7.96 2.87
CA ARG A 35 -14.56 9.16 3.13
C ARG A 35 -14.34 9.71 4.54
N LYS A 36 -14.28 8.84 5.55
CA LYS A 36 -13.99 9.24 6.94
C LYS A 36 -12.62 9.90 7.06
N GLU A 37 -11.60 9.29 6.45
CA GLU A 37 -10.24 9.83 6.44
C GLU A 37 -10.19 11.20 5.74
N ARG A 38 -10.80 11.35 4.57
CA ARG A 38 -10.83 12.64 3.84
C ARG A 38 -11.58 13.74 4.59
N GLU A 39 -12.66 13.39 5.28
CA GLU A 39 -13.40 14.35 6.10
C GLU A 39 -12.59 14.77 7.33
N HIS A 40 -11.91 13.83 7.98
CA HIS A 40 -10.99 14.14 9.07
C HIS A 40 -9.85 15.05 8.61
N ALA A 41 -9.21 14.72 7.50
CA ALA A 41 -8.10 15.46 6.94
C ALA A 41 -8.46 16.92 6.58
N LYS A 42 -9.69 17.19 6.17
CA LYS A 42 -10.16 18.57 5.93
C LYS A 42 -10.19 19.43 7.19
N GLN A 43 -10.37 18.82 8.35
CA GLN A 43 -10.49 19.51 9.64
C GLN A 43 -9.16 19.56 10.39
N ASP A 44 -8.24 18.65 10.10
CA ASP A 44 -6.93 18.57 10.75
C ASP A 44 -5.90 19.46 10.04
N HIS A 45 -5.27 20.36 10.80
CA HIS A 45 -4.29 21.29 10.25
C HIS A 45 -3.02 20.59 9.76
N GLY A 46 -2.56 19.56 10.49
CA GLY A 46 -1.34 18.81 10.12
C GLY A 46 -1.53 17.99 8.84
N ALA A 47 -2.69 17.33 8.70
CA ALA A 47 -3.05 16.61 7.49
C ALA A 47 -3.14 17.54 6.27
N ARG A 48 -3.75 18.72 6.43
CA ARG A 48 -3.80 19.72 5.35
C ARG A 48 -2.40 20.17 4.92
N GLN A 49 -1.53 20.51 5.87
CA GLN A 49 -0.14 20.89 5.58
C GLN A 49 0.62 19.76 4.88
N PHE A 50 0.39 18.50 5.29
CA PHE A 50 0.99 17.34 4.66
C PHE A 50 0.53 17.20 3.20
N TYR A 51 -0.78 17.32 2.92
CA TYR A 51 -1.30 17.28 1.56
C TYR A 51 -0.76 18.42 0.69
N GLU A 52 -0.73 19.64 1.21
CA GLU A 52 -0.17 20.79 0.51
C GLU A 52 1.32 20.59 0.19
N TRP A 53 2.08 20.07 1.15
CA TRP A 53 3.49 19.75 0.96
C TRP A 53 3.71 18.65 -0.10
N CYS A 54 2.87 17.61 -0.11
CA CYS A 54 3.00 16.48 -1.05
C CYS A 54 2.51 16.81 -2.46
N GLN A 55 1.45 17.62 -2.60
CA GLN A 55 0.71 17.81 -3.85
C GLN A 55 0.83 19.22 -4.42
N GLY A 56 1.35 20.20 -3.65
CA GLY A 56 1.45 21.58 -4.05
C GLY A 56 0.19 22.42 -3.82
N GLU A 57 0.15 23.60 -4.45
CA GLU A 57 -0.92 24.60 -4.19
C GLU A 57 -2.32 24.13 -4.61
N ASP A 58 -2.43 23.22 -5.57
CA ASP A 58 -3.69 22.66 -6.05
C ASP A 58 -4.06 21.32 -5.40
N TRP A 59 -3.49 21.03 -4.21
CA TRP A 59 -3.64 19.76 -3.50
C TRP A 59 -5.10 19.34 -3.29
N GLU A 60 -6.02 20.27 -2.99
CA GLU A 60 -7.44 19.93 -2.79
C GLU A 60 -8.02 19.28 -4.04
N LYS A 61 -7.76 19.87 -5.21
CA LYS A 61 -8.21 19.31 -6.48
C LYS A 61 -7.58 17.96 -6.79
N VAL A 62 -6.29 17.80 -6.50
CA VAL A 62 -5.57 16.53 -6.71
C VAL A 62 -6.13 15.45 -5.80
N VAL A 63 -6.37 15.76 -4.52
CA VAL A 63 -6.96 14.83 -3.54
C VAL A 63 -8.38 14.46 -3.92
N ASP A 64 -9.21 15.42 -4.36
CA ASP A 64 -10.58 15.16 -4.78
C ASP A 64 -10.63 14.24 -6.02
N LEU A 65 -9.80 14.48 -7.02
CA LEU A 65 -9.69 13.63 -8.21
C LEU A 65 -9.22 12.21 -7.86
N ASN A 66 -8.23 12.10 -6.98
CA ASN A 66 -7.75 10.81 -6.47
C ASN A 66 -8.87 10.07 -5.73
N THR A 67 -9.59 10.75 -4.85
CA THR A 67 -10.71 10.20 -4.10
C THR A 67 -11.80 9.64 -5.02
N GLN A 68 -12.18 10.40 -6.06
CA GLN A 68 -13.17 9.96 -7.05
C GLN A 68 -12.69 8.72 -7.82
N ALA A 69 -11.41 8.71 -8.23
CA ALA A 69 -10.83 7.58 -8.95
C ALA A 69 -10.83 6.30 -8.07
N LEU A 70 -10.42 6.40 -6.81
CA LEU A 70 -10.40 5.29 -5.86
C LEU A 70 -11.82 4.76 -5.56
N ILE A 71 -12.80 5.63 -5.35
CA ILE A 71 -14.20 5.25 -5.16
C ILE A 71 -14.72 4.50 -6.40
N THR A 72 -14.40 5.00 -7.59
CA THR A 72 -14.80 4.34 -8.84
C THR A 72 -14.18 2.96 -8.97
N CYS A 73 -12.89 2.81 -8.65
CA CYS A 73 -12.20 1.52 -8.61
C CYS A 73 -12.85 0.54 -7.63
N ALA A 74 -13.20 1.01 -6.42
CA ALA A 74 -13.82 0.17 -5.39
C ALA A 74 -15.21 -0.32 -5.83
N ILE A 75 -16.08 0.58 -6.31
CA ILE A 75 -17.43 0.26 -6.77
C ILE A 75 -17.40 -0.75 -7.93
N ASN A 76 -16.48 -0.57 -8.86
CA ASN A 76 -16.35 -1.44 -10.05
C ASN A 76 -15.55 -2.72 -9.76
N LYS A 77 -15.05 -2.91 -8.53
CA LYS A 77 -14.14 -4.02 -8.17
C LYS A 77 -12.98 -4.16 -9.16
N THR A 78 -12.42 -3.02 -9.58
CA THR A 78 -11.36 -2.96 -10.57
C THR A 78 -10.10 -3.62 -10.01
N PRO A 79 -9.47 -4.57 -10.71
CA PRO A 79 -8.19 -5.12 -10.31
C PRO A 79 -7.12 -4.03 -10.17
N LEU A 80 -6.35 -4.04 -9.08
CA LEU A 80 -5.31 -3.03 -8.84
C LEU A 80 -4.04 -3.30 -9.64
N PHE A 81 -3.87 -4.52 -10.13
CA PHE A 81 -2.72 -4.91 -10.93
C PHE A 81 -3.04 -4.97 -12.41
N CYS A 82 -2.13 -4.45 -13.23
CA CYS A 82 -2.30 -4.35 -14.68
C CYS A 82 -2.00 -5.64 -15.44
N LYS A 83 -1.42 -6.63 -14.76
CA LYS A 83 -1.13 -7.99 -15.27
C LYS A 83 -1.32 -9.00 -14.14
N PRO A 84 -1.45 -10.31 -14.44
CA PRO A 84 -1.44 -11.36 -13.43
C PRO A 84 -0.16 -11.31 -12.58
N LEU A 85 -0.30 -11.50 -11.26
CA LEU A 85 0.83 -11.47 -10.31
C LEU A 85 1.84 -12.60 -10.56
N GLU A 86 1.42 -13.71 -11.15
CA GLU A 86 2.27 -14.82 -11.56
C GLU A 86 3.35 -14.39 -12.56
N SER A 87 3.18 -13.24 -13.20
CA SER A 87 4.18 -12.67 -14.12
C SER A 87 5.14 -11.69 -13.44
N LEU A 88 5.10 -11.57 -12.11
CA LEU A 88 6.02 -10.72 -11.34
C LEU A 88 7.27 -11.51 -10.97
N ASP A 89 8.34 -11.36 -11.74
CA ASP A 89 9.65 -11.96 -11.46
C ASP A 89 10.48 -11.18 -10.45
N THR A 90 10.15 -9.91 -10.24
CA THR A 90 10.86 -9.01 -9.30
C THR A 90 10.59 -9.41 -7.86
N PRO A 91 11.63 -9.58 -7.01
CA PRO A 91 11.45 -9.84 -5.59
C PRO A 91 10.57 -8.76 -4.94
N ILE A 92 9.62 -9.18 -4.11
CA ILE A 92 8.66 -8.28 -3.46
C ILE A 92 8.55 -8.55 -1.96
N LEU A 93 8.55 -7.49 -1.18
CA LEU A 93 8.16 -7.49 0.23
C LEU A 93 6.74 -6.93 0.36
N PHE A 94 5.81 -7.75 0.84
CA PHE A 94 4.51 -7.32 1.33
C PHE A 94 4.64 -6.95 2.81
N MET A 95 4.37 -5.71 3.15
CA MET A 95 4.56 -5.18 4.50
C MET A 95 3.30 -4.45 4.96
N GLY A 96 2.98 -4.50 6.23
CA GLY A 96 1.83 -3.81 6.81
C GLY A 96 1.75 -3.98 8.31
N SER A 97 0.72 -3.42 8.95
CA SER A 97 0.44 -3.57 10.37
C SER A 97 -0.87 -4.33 10.59
N LEU A 98 -0.91 -5.16 11.63
CA LEU A 98 -2.14 -5.85 12.04
C LEU A 98 -3.18 -4.90 12.66
N GLU A 99 -2.76 -3.71 13.09
CA GLU A 99 -3.63 -2.66 13.63
C GLU A 99 -3.98 -1.57 12.59
N ASP A 100 -3.63 -1.78 11.31
CA ASP A 100 -3.98 -0.84 10.23
C ASP A 100 -5.50 -0.86 9.98
N ASP A 101 -6.19 0.19 10.42
CA ASP A 101 -7.65 0.35 10.31
C ASP A 101 -8.10 0.98 8.97
N MET A 102 -7.16 1.42 8.14
CA MET A 102 -7.43 1.97 6.81
C MET A 102 -7.53 0.88 5.75
N CYS A 103 -6.79 -0.21 5.92
CA CYS A 103 -6.75 -1.34 5.02
C CYS A 103 -7.78 -2.42 5.40
N ARG A 104 -7.83 -3.48 4.60
CA ARG A 104 -8.67 -4.65 4.85
C ARG A 104 -8.24 -5.40 6.11
N GLN A 105 -9.19 -5.90 6.88
CA GLN A 105 -8.90 -6.62 8.14
C GLN A 105 -8.23 -7.99 7.91
N ASP A 106 -8.44 -8.60 6.75
CA ASP A 106 -7.81 -9.86 6.33
C ASP A 106 -6.54 -9.63 5.46
N MET A 107 -5.82 -8.53 5.71
CA MET A 107 -4.63 -8.13 4.93
C MET A 107 -3.55 -9.23 4.91
N LEU A 108 -3.28 -9.87 6.05
CA LEU A 108 -2.30 -10.95 6.12
C LEU A 108 -2.68 -12.14 5.23
N GLU A 109 -3.96 -12.51 5.21
CA GLU A 109 -4.46 -13.59 4.36
C GLU A 109 -4.36 -13.23 2.88
N GLU A 110 -4.70 -12.01 2.53
CA GLU A 110 -4.55 -11.51 1.15
C GLU A 110 -3.07 -11.50 0.73
N TYR A 111 -2.17 -11.08 1.60
CA TYR A 111 -0.73 -11.09 1.32
C TYR A 111 -0.19 -12.52 1.15
N LYS A 112 -0.66 -13.49 1.96
CA LYS A 112 -0.32 -14.90 1.79
C LYS A 112 -0.78 -15.45 0.42
N GLU A 113 -1.99 -15.08 -0.02
CA GLU A 113 -2.47 -15.46 -1.33
C GLU A 113 -1.62 -14.85 -2.46
N MET A 114 -1.26 -13.57 -2.34
CA MET A 114 -0.41 -12.92 -3.32
C MET A 114 1.00 -13.50 -3.34
N ASP A 115 1.58 -13.82 -2.19
CA ASP A 115 2.89 -14.45 -2.05
C ASP A 115 2.95 -15.80 -2.76
N ARG A 116 1.87 -16.61 -2.67
CA ARG A 116 1.78 -17.87 -3.41
C ARG A 116 1.79 -17.70 -4.94
N LEU A 117 1.31 -16.54 -5.42
CA LEU A 117 1.26 -16.24 -6.85
C LEU A 117 2.60 -15.74 -7.40
N VAL A 118 3.35 -14.95 -6.64
CA VAL A 118 4.55 -14.26 -7.14
C VAL A 118 5.84 -15.09 -7.07
N GLY A 119 5.89 -16.17 -6.31
CA GLY A 119 7.05 -17.07 -6.22
C GLY A 119 8.31 -16.49 -5.54
N ASN A 120 8.53 -15.19 -5.58
CA ASN A 120 9.67 -14.47 -4.99
C ASN A 120 9.22 -13.45 -3.93
N GLY A 121 8.12 -13.73 -3.25
CA GLY A 121 7.56 -12.86 -2.22
C GLY A 121 8.18 -13.11 -0.83
N LYS A 122 8.08 -12.10 0.01
CA LYS A 122 8.21 -12.18 1.47
C LYS A 122 7.12 -11.37 2.11
N ILE A 123 6.69 -11.76 3.30
CA ILE A 123 5.66 -11.06 4.07
C ILE A 123 6.25 -10.66 5.41
N TYR A 124 6.02 -9.42 5.82
CA TYR A 124 6.31 -8.95 7.16
C TYR A 124 5.14 -8.12 7.70
N MET A 125 4.57 -8.53 8.83
CA MET A 125 3.48 -7.81 9.50
C MET A 125 3.95 -7.33 10.85
N PHE A 126 3.87 -6.01 11.06
CA PHE A 126 4.05 -5.43 12.39
C PHE A 126 2.83 -5.79 13.26
N GLU A 127 3.07 -6.16 14.51
CA GLU A 127 1.99 -6.47 15.46
C GLU A 127 1.18 -5.21 15.80
N THR A 128 1.84 -4.05 15.86
CA THR A 128 1.26 -2.76 16.21
C THR A 128 1.65 -1.70 15.19
N GLY A 129 0.92 -0.59 15.15
CA GLY A 129 1.17 0.55 14.28
C GLY A 129 0.01 0.83 13.33
N GLY A 130 -0.12 2.09 12.94
CA GLY A 130 -1.20 2.54 12.04
C GLY A 130 -0.80 2.52 10.57
N HIS A 131 -1.57 3.22 9.77
CA HIS A 131 -1.41 3.36 8.32
C HIS A 131 -0.57 4.57 7.93
N PRO A 132 0.40 4.45 7.02
CA PRO A 132 1.05 3.19 6.60
C PRO A 132 2.10 2.73 7.62
N ALA A 133 2.44 1.45 7.62
CA ALA A 133 3.39 0.88 8.59
C ALA A 133 4.77 1.56 8.54
N VAL A 134 5.26 1.92 7.34
CA VAL A 134 6.54 2.61 7.13
C VAL A 134 6.63 3.97 7.84
N LEU A 135 5.51 4.63 8.13
CA LEU A 135 5.47 5.91 8.85
C LEU A 135 5.20 5.72 10.34
N SER A 136 4.41 4.72 10.72
CA SER A 136 4.04 4.48 12.12
C SER A 136 5.18 3.90 12.96
N ASP A 137 6.08 3.12 12.35
CA ASP A 137 7.33 2.63 12.95
C ASP A 137 8.47 2.65 11.91
N ALA A 138 8.94 3.85 11.59
CA ALA A 138 9.93 4.05 10.54
C ALA A 138 11.26 3.36 10.81
N GLU A 139 11.70 3.23 12.08
CA GLU A 139 12.96 2.58 12.42
C GLU A 139 12.89 1.07 12.18
N SER A 140 11.86 0.41 12.66
CA SER A 140 11.65 -1.02 12.44
C SER A 140 11.39 -1.33 10.97
N ALA A 141 10.61 -0.49 10.27
CA ALA A 141 10.38 -0.63 8.83
C ALA A 141 11.70 -0.53 8.04
N ALA A 142 12.57 0.44 8.38
CA ALA A 142 13.86 0.58 7.72
C ALA A 142 14.77 -0.67 7.92
N ARG A 143 14.73 -1.29 9.11
CA ARG A 143 15.47 -2.56 9.35
C ARG A 143 14.93 -3.69 8.48
N VAL A 144 13.62 -3.91 8.51
CA VAL A 144 12.97 -4.97 7.73
C VAL A 144 13.24 -4.81 6.23
N ILE A 145 13.12 -3.60 5.71
CA ILE A 145 13.41 -3.29 4.31
C ILE A 145 14.89 -3.56 4.00
N THR A 146 15.81 -3.14 4.87
CA THR A 146 17.25 -3.36 4.69
C THR A 146 17.58 -4.85 4.68
N ASP A 147 17.01 -5.64 5.59
CA ASP A 147 17.20 -7.08 5.65
C ASP A 147 16.66 -7.77 4.39
N PHE A 148 15.50 -7.34 3.92
CA PHE A 148 14.94 -7.83 2.65
C PHE A 148 15.86 -7.55 1.46
N LEU A 149 16.35 -6.32 1.31
CA LEU A 149 17.24 -5.92 0.22
C LEU A 149 18.58 -6.66 0.24
N ASN A 150 19.05 -7.03 1.42
CA ASN A 150 20.29 -7.81 1.62
C ASN A 150 20.06 -9.34 1.54
N GLY A 151 18.85 -9.80 1.27
CA GLY A 151 18.52 -11.22 1.19
C GLY A 151 18.52 -11.93 2.54
N GLN A 152 18.46 -11.19 3.66
CA GLN A 152 18.46 -11.73 5.01
C GLN A 152 17.08 -12.26 5.41
N SER A 153 17.05 -13.06 6.49
CA SER A 153 15.79 -13.48 7.11
C SER A 153 15.12 -12.29 7.79
N LEU A 154 13.82 -12.14 7.60
CA LEU A 154 13.02 -11.12 8.28
C LEU A 154 12.62 -11.64 9.66
N ASN A 155 13.14 -11.03 10.72
CA ASN A 155 12.90 -11.38 12.13
C ASN A 155 12.25 -10.20 12.87
#